data_b495c1b53082ab24aa59f1421e1cdd68
#
_entry.id   b495c1b53082ab24aa59f1421e1cdd68
#
_cell.length_a   1.000
_cell.length_b   1.000
_cell.length_c   1.000
_cell.angle_alpha   90.00
_cell.angle_beta   90.00
_cell.angle_gamma   90.00
#
_symmetry.space_group_name_H-M   'P 1'
#
loop_
_entity.id
_entity.type
_entity.pdbx_description
1 polymer ?
#
loop_
_entity_poly.entity_id
_entity_poly.type
_entity_poly.pdbx_seq_one_letter_code
_entity_poly.pdbx_strand_id
1 'polypeptide(L)'
;CYTLSSYMAAALEQHFGVPEVKAPMPYGFDGTDAWLRELARVTHREELAEKFIAAEHSRVQPQVQELRKKLHGIKGFVATGSAYAHGLIQVLRELGVEVNGSLTFHHDPVYDSGDSREDSLGHLLETYGGVEHFHVSNRQQYQLYAFLQQVQPDFLLIRHNGLAPLASRLGIPAAPLGDEHIAVGYDGIVNLGNTILDILAHRKFHQDIRDHVRLPYKKWWLEQKDAYILAKHPELIHEQEVA
;
A
#
# COMPACT_ATOMS: atom_id res chain seq x y z
N CYS A 1 7.33 -0.26 -9.63
CA CYS A 1 8.34 -0.15 -10.70
C CYS A 1 8.68 -1.48 -11.37
N TYR A 2 7.81 -2.45 -11.32
CA TYR A 2 8.00 -3.73 -12.02
C TYR A 2 8.17 -3.52 -13.53
N THR A 3 7.31 -2.74 -14.14
CA THR A 3 7.33 -2.43 -15.57
C THR A 3 8.66 -1.82 -16.06
N LEU A 4 9.38 -1.09 -15.20
CA LEU A 4 10.68 -0.51 -15.55
C LEU A 4 11.80 -1.54 -15.60
N SER A 5 11.68 -2.65 -14.88
CA SER A 5 12.70 -3.71 -14.81
C SER A 5 12.39 -4.89 -15.72
N SER A 6 11.14 -5.10 -16.11
CA SER A 6 10.72 -6.26 -16.90
C SER A 6 11.37 -6.30 -18.28
N TYR A 7 11.56 -5.15 -18.95
CA TYR A 7 12.26 -5.10 -20.23
C TYR A 7 13.72 -5.58 -20.10
N MET A 8 14.40 -5.13 -19.04
CA MET A 8 15.79 -5.56 -18.79
C MET A 8 15.86 -7.05 -18.44
N ALA A 9 14.94 -7.55 -17.59
CA ALA A 9 14.88 -8.96 -17.24
C ALA A 9 14.65 -9.84 -18.48
N ALA A 10 13.67 -9.50 -19.31
CA ALA A 10 13.41 -10.19 -20.57
C ALA A 10 14.61 -10.16 -21.52
N ALA A 11 15.32 -9.03 -21.64
CA ALA A 11 16.52 -8.92 -22.47
C ALA A 11 17.67 -9.79 -21.93
N LEU A 12 17.86 -9.87 -20.61
CA LEU A 12 18.85 -10.72 -19.98
C LEU A 12 18.57 -12.20 -20.24
N GLU A 13 17.30 -12.61 -20.13
CA GLU A 13 16.89 -13.98 -20.45
C GLU A 13 17.14 -14.30 -21.93
N GLN A 14 16.68 -13.42 -22.84
CA GLN A 14 16.78 -13.64 -24.27
C GLN A 14 18.23 -13.67 -24.78
N HIS A 15 19.09 -12.77 -24.30
CA HIS A 15 20.43 -12.59 -24.84
C HIS A 15 21.52 -13.35 -24.08
N PHE A 16 21.30 -13.64 -22.80
CA PHE A 16 22.32 -14.23 -21.93
C PHE A 16 21.86 -15.52 -21.24
N GLY A 17 20.62 -15.94 -21.45
CA GLY A 17 20.09 -17.16 -20.83
C GLY A 17 19.93 -17.06 -19.30
N VAL A 18 19.91 -15.83 -18.75
CA VAL A 18 19.65 -15.62 -17.31
C VAL A 18 18.14 -15.74 -17.09
N PRO A 19 17.65 -16.72 -16.32
CA PRO A 19 16.21 -16.92 -16.17
C PRO A 19 15.57 -15.77 -15.41
N GLU A 20 14.42 -15.30 -15.92
CA GLU A 20 13.58 -14.38 -15.17
C GLU A 20 12.82 -15.10 -14.07
N VAL A 21 12.91 -14.60 -12.83
CA VAL A 21 12.12 -15.08 -11.70
C VAL A 21 10.81 -14.31 -11.66
N LYS A 22 9.73 -14.95 -12.12
CA LYS A 22 8.38 -14.39 -12.09
C LYS A 22 7.70 -14.76 -10.78
N ALA A 23 7.82 -13.90 -9.81
CA ALA A 23 7.26 -14.09 -8.47
C ALA A 23 6.57 -12.82 -8.00
N PRO A 24 5.56 -12.92 -7.12
CA PRO A 24 4.98 -11.74 -6.47
C PRO A 24 6.05 -10.99 -5.67
N MET A 25 5.77 -9.74 -5.32
CA MET A 25 6.60 -9.02 -4.37
C MET A 25 6.63 -9.77 -3.04
N PRO A 26 7.79 -9.88 -2.37
CA PRO A 26 7.91 -10.59 -1.10
C PRO A 26 7.31 -9.77 0.05
N TYR A 27 6.01 -9.52 -0.01
CA TYR A 27 5.23 -8.88 1.04
C TYR A 27 4.43 -9.93 1.81
N GLY A 28 4.45 -9.82 3.15
CA GLY A 28 3.74 -10.74 4.01
C GLY A 28 4.34 -12.15 4.02
N PHE A 29 3.64 -13.07 4.64
CA PHE A 29 4.01 -14.49 4.62
C PHE A 29 3.85 -15.07 3.21
N ASP A 30 2.67 -14.90 2.64
CA ASP A 30 2.28 -15.45 1.34
C ASP A 30 3.23 -15.01 0.22
N GLY A 31 3.43 -13.69 0.06
CA GLY A 31 4.29 -13.16 -0.99
C GLY A 31 5.75 -13.55 -0.81
N THR A 32 6.24 -13.58 0.42
CA THR A 32 7.62 -13.99 0.73
C THR A 32 7.84 -15.47 0.46
N ASP A 33 6.91 -16.32 0.87
CA ASP A 33 6.94 -17.77 0.61
C ASP A 33 6.95 -18.04 -0.90
N ALA A 34 6.02 -17.42 -1.64
CA ALA A 34 5.92 -17.61 -3.08
C ALA A 34 7.19 -17.14 -3.81
N TRP A 35 7.74 -16.00 -3.39
CA TRP A 35 8.98 -15.47 -3.94
C TRP A 35 10.17 -16.42 -3.70
N LEU A 36 10.32 -16.94 -2.48
CA LEU A 36 11.39 -17.90 -2.13
C LEU A 36 11.25 -19.21 -2.88
N ARG A 37 10.02 -19.73 -3.03
CA ARG A 37 9.78 -20.98 -3.78
C ARG A 37 10.13 -20.81 -5.25
N GLU A 38 9.76 -19.69 -5.86
CA GLU A 38 10.09 -19.43 -7.26
C GLU A 38 11.59 -19.26 -7.47
N LEU A 39 12.28 -18.54 -6.57
CA LEU A 39 13.75 -18.47 -6.59
C LEU A 39 14.40 -19.83 -6.43
N ALA A 40 13.89 -20.65 -5.53
CA ALA A 40 14.39 -22.01 -5.29
C ALA A 40 14.21 -22.92 -6.52
N ARG A 41 13.07 -22.81 -7.21
CA ARG A 41 12.79 -23.56 -8.44
C ARG A 41 13.84 -23.29 -9.52
N VAL A 42 14.18 -22.03 -9.77
CA VAL A 42 15.17 -21.68 -10.81
C VAL A 42 16.61 -21.97 -10.39
N THR A 43 16.87 -22.13 -9.09
CA THR A 43 18.21 -22.45 -8.56
C THR A 43 18.35 -23.91 -8.12
N HIS A 44 17.29 -24.72 -8.27
CA HIS A 44 17.23 -26.14 -7.84
C HIS A 44 17.56 -26.33 -6.34
N ARG A 45 16.90 -25.52 -5.49
CA ARG A 45 17.11 -25.50 -4.04
C ARG A 45 15.80 -25.56 -3.23
N GLU A 46 14.82 -26.28 -3.73
CA GLU A 46 13.45 -26.32 -3.19
C GLU A 46 13.44 -26.81 -1.74
N GLU A 47 14.18 -27.88 -1.42
CA GLU A 47 14.24 -28.40 -0.06
C GLU A 47 14.85 -27.39 0.93
N LEU A 48 15.85 -26.63 0.51
CA LEU A 48 16.47 -25.60 1.33
C LEU A 48 15.48 -24.45 1.59
N ALA A 49 14.73 -24.04 0.57
CA ALA A 49 13.73 -23.00 0.71
C ALA A 49 12.63 -23.38 1.70
N GLU A 50 12.07 -24.60 1.61
CA GLU A 50 11.03 -25.05 2.54
C GLU A 50 11.53 -25.12 3.99
N LYS A 51 12.78 -25.57 4.21
CA LYS A 51 13.39 -25.54 5.55
C LYS A 51 13.57 -24.13 6.07
N PHE A 52 14.00 -23.19 5.21
CA PHE A 52 14.16 -21.78 5.56
C PHE A 52 12.80 -21.13 5.88
N ILE A 53 11.80 -21.33 5.01
CA ILE A 53 10.43 -20.83 5.21
C ILE A 53 9.87 -21.31 6.55
N ALA A 54 9.96 -22.62 6.84
CA ALA A 54 9.46 -23.18 8.09
C ALA A 54 10.16 -22.59 9.33
N ALA A 55 11.47 -22.39 9.25
CA ALA A 55 12.24 -21.78 10.34
C ALA A 55 11.83 -20.31 10.58
N GLU A 56 11.70 -19.53 9.50
CA GLU A 56 11.31 -18.12 9.58
C GLU A 56 9.87 -17.94 10.07
N HIS A 57 8.93 -18.77 9.59
CA HIS A 57 7.57 -18.77 10.15
C HIS A 57 7.58 -19.01 11.66
N SER A 58 8.32 -20.02 12.12
CA SER A 58 8.42 -20.33 13.56
C SER A 58 9.03 -19.17 14.35
N ARG A 59 9.98 -18.42 13.78
CA ARG A 59 10.65 -17.29 14.40
C ARG A 59 9.74 -16.06 14.51
N VAL A 60 9.00 -15.76 13.42
CA VAL A 60 8.27 -14.49 13.27
C VAL A 60 6.83 -14.60 13.77
N GLN A 61 6.18 -15.74 13.63
CA GLN A 61 4.78 -15.94 13.98
C GLN A 61 4.38 -15.47 15.38
N PRO A 62 5.15 -15.70 16.46
CA PRO A 62 4.79 -15.20 17.79
C PRO A 62 4.69 -13.67 17.84
N GLN A 63 5.61 -12.96 17.17
CA GLN A 63 5.64 -11.51 17.10
C GLN A 63 4.44 -10.96 16.31
N VAL A 64 4.13 -11.60 15.18
CA VAL A 64 2.97 -11.25 14.35
C VAL A 64 1.65 -11.47 15.12
N GLN A 65 1.54 -12.54 15.89
CA GLN A 65 0.36 -12.77 16.72
C GLN A 65 0.15 -11.68 17.78
N GLU A 66 1.21 -11.21 18.42
CA GLU A 66 1.13 -10.09 19.37
C GLU A 66 0.76 -8.76 18.66
N LEU A 67 1.30 -8.51 17.48
CA LEU A 67 0.91 -7.36 16.67
C LEU A 67 -0.55 -7.42 16.23
N ARG A 68 -1.03 -8.60 15.81
CA ARG A 68 -2.45 -8.82 15.47
C ARG A 68 -3.40 -8.46 16.62
N LYS A 69 -3.07 -8.84 17.85
CA LYS A 69 -3.89 -8.49 19.02
C LYS A 69 -3.99 -6.97 19.20
N LYS A 70 -2.88 -6.25 18.98
CA LYS A 70 -2.81 -4.79 19.15
C LYS A 70 -3.43 -4.01 18.01
N LEU A 71 -3.39 -4.56 16.79
CA LEU A 71 -3.84 -3.91 15.56
C LEU A 71 -5.25 -4.33 15.13
N HIS A 72 -5.85 -5.29 15.82
CA HIS A 72 -7.22 -5.76 15.53
C HIS A 72 -8.24 -4.62 15.61
N GLY A 73 -9.03 -4.45 14.56
CA GLY A 73 -10.05 -3.41 14.46
C GLY A 73 -9.53 -2.00 14.17
N ILE A 74 -8.22 -1.84 14.01
CA ILE A 74 -7.62 -0.58 13.52
C ILE A 74 -7.87 -0.45 12.02
N LYS A 75 -8.30 0.74 11.58
CA LYS A 75 -8.62 1.04 10.19
C LYS A 75 -7.44 1.68 9.49
N GLY A 76 -6.98 1.05 8.41
CA GLY A 76 -5.86 1.53 7.60
C GLY A 76 -6.28 2.01 6.22
N PHE A 77 -5.59 3.04 5.72
CA PHE A 77 -5.67 3.51 4.33
C PHE A 77 -4.30 3.42 3.68
N VAL A 78 -4.25 2.95 2.42
CA VAL A 78 -3.00 2.82 1.67
C VAL A 78 -3.03 3.73 0.44
N ALA A 79 -2.03 4.61 0.30
CA ALA A 79 -1.89 5.52 -0.83
C ALA A 79 -0.50 5.43 -1.45
N THR A 80 -0.36 4.60 -2.49
CA THR A 80 0.94 4.35 -3.16
C THR A 80 0.74 3.81 -4.58
N GLY A 81 1.83 3.49 -5.28
CA GLY A 81 1.77 2.84 -6.59
C GLY A 81 1.21 1.41 -6.50
N SER A 82 0.61 0.90 -7.58
CA SER A 82 -0.20 -0.32 -7.62
C SER A 82 0.44 -1.54 -6.95
N ALA A 83 1.57 -2.01 -7.44
CA ALA A 83 2.21 -3.21 -6.89
C ALA A 83 2.55 -3.10 -5.38
N TYR A 84 2.96 -1.90 -4.93
CA TYR A 84 3.20 -1.65 -3.51
C TYR A 84 1.90 -1.61 -2.71
N ALA A 85 0.83 -1.01 -3.28
CA ALA A 85 -0.46 -0.95 -2.62
C ALA A 85 -1.00 -2.34 -2.34
N HIS A 86 -0.98 -3.22 -3.34
CA HIS A 86 -1.49 -4.58 -3.21
C HIS A 86 -0.73 -5.36 -2.13
N GLY A 87 0.61 -5.34 -2.16
CA GLY A 87 1.43 -6.01 -1.15
C GLY A 87 1.25 -5.44 0.27
N LEU A 88 1.15 -4.11 0.42
CA LEU A 88 0.91 -3.49 1.72
C LEU A 88 -0.48 -3.83 2.27
N ILE A 89 -1.52 -3.85 1.43
CA ILE A 89 -2.86 -4.27 1.83
C ILE A 89 -2.84 -5.72 2.33
N GLN A 90 -2.12 -6.61 1.64
CA GLN A 90 -1.92 -7.99 2.06
C GLN A 90 -1.28 -8.06 3.45
N VAL A 91 -0.13 -7.40 3.67
CA VAL A 91 0.55 -7.39 4.98
C VAL A 91 -0.35 -6.83 6.08
N LEU A 92 -1.08 -5.75 5.81
CA LEU A 92 -2.01 -5.17 6.77
C LEU A 92 -3.08 -6.17 7.19
N ARG A 93 -3.64 -6.93 6.26
CA ARG A 93 -4.64 -7.97 6.54
C ARG A 93 -4.04 -9.15 7.30
N GLU A 94 -2.82 -9.54 6.98
CA GLU A 94 -2.08 -10.54 7.77
C GLU A 94 -1.83 -10.07 9.21
N LEU A 95 -1.69 -8.76 9.42
CA LEU A 95 -1.60 -8.13 10.75
C LEU A 95 -2.95 -7.90 11.42
N GLY A 96 -4.07 -8.27 10.80
CA GLY A 96 -5.40 -8.10 11.37
C GLY A 96 -5.96 -6.68 11.30
N VAL A 97 -5.35 -5.80 10.50
CA VAL A 97 -5.82 -4.45 10.22
C VAL A 97 -7.01 -4.49 9.26
N GLU A 98 -8.02 -3.68 9.53
CA GLU A 98 -9.13 -3.44 8.61
C GLU A 98 -8.70 -2.43 7.54
N VAL A 99 -8.42 -2.89 6.33
CA VAL A 99 -8.10 -1.98 5.22
C VAL A 99 -9.39 -1.50 4.59
N ASN A 100 -9.83 -0.31 4.98
CA ASN A 100 -11.10 0.27 4.55
C ASN A 100 -10.96 1.19 3.32
N GLY A 101 -9.74 1.53 2.90
CA GLY A 101 -9.53 2.32 1.70
C GLY A 101 -8.13 2.19 1.09
N SER A 102 -8.07 2.42 -0.22
CA SER A 102 -6.81 2.53 -0.96
C SER A 102 -6.95 3.53 -2.11
N LEU A 103 -5.93 4.35 -2.29
CA LEU A 103 -5.75 5.18 -3.47
C LEU A 103 -4.46 4.79 -4.18
N THR A 104 -4.58 4.02 -5.25
CA THR A 104 -3.46 3.66 -6.12
C THR A 104 -3.15 4.80 -7.08
N PHE A 105 -1.90 5.24 -7.13
CA PHE A 105 -1.53 6.44 -7.91
C PHE A 105 -1.49 6.22 -9.42
N HIS A 106 -1.50 4.99 -9.89
CA HIS A 106 -1.56 4.64 -11.30
C HIS A 106 -2.13 3.24 -11.48
N HIS A 107 -2.67 3.00 -12.67
CA HIS A 107 -3.03 1.68 -13.14
C HIS A 107 -1.84 1.07 -13.90
N ASP A 108 -1.59 -0.20 -13.66
CA ASP A 108 -0.59 -0.98 -14.38
C ASP A 108 -1.29 -2.16 -15.07
N PRO A 109 -1.36 -2.18 -16.42
CA PRO A 109 -2.09 -3.23 -17.15
C PRO A 109 -1.59 -4.65 -16.89
N VAL A 110 -0.34 -4.80 -16.43
CA VAL A 110 0.25 -6.12 -16.12
C VAL A 110 -0.15 -6.57 -14.72
N TYR A 111 -0.04 -5.67 -13.72
CA TYR A 111 -0.24 -6.01 -12.30
C TYR A 111 -1.65 -5.69 -11.78
N ASP A 112 -2.47 -5.03 -12.58
CA ASP A 112 -3.83 -4.62 -12.24
C ASP A 112 -4.86 -5.23 -13.20
N SER A 113 -4.52 -6.35 -13.87
CA SER A 113 -5.41 -6.99 -14.86
C SER A 113 -6.57 -7.73 -14.19
N GLY A 114 -6.43 -8.09 -12.91
CA GLY A 114 -7.38 -8.90 -12.17
C GLY A 114 -7.21 -10.41 -12.39
N ASP A 115 -6.20 -10.84 -13.16
CA ASP A 115 -5.85 -12.27 -13.29
C ASP A 115 -4.81 -12.64 -12.22
N SER A 116 -5.22 -13.40 -11.20
CA SER A 116 -4.39 -13.78 -10.07
C SER A 116 -3.12 -14.55 -10.44
N ARG A 117 -3.08 -15.14 -11.63
CA ARG A 117 -1.91 -15.88 -12.13
C ARG A 117 -0.81 -14.96 -12.65
N GLU A 118 -1.14 -13.74 -13.01
CA GLU A 118 -0.25 -12.82 -13.70
C GLU A 118 -0.06 -11.49 -12.96
N ASP A 119 -0.98 -11.13 -12.05
CA ASP A 119 -0.96 -9.84 -11.38
C ASP A 119 -1.19 -9.88 -9.87
N SER A 120 -0.73 -8.84 -9.19
CA SER A 120 -0.85 -8.70 -7.74
C SER A 120 -2.25 -8.28 -7.28
N LEU A 121 -3.03 -7.60 -8.12
CA LEU A 121 -4.41 -7.24 -7.81
C LEU A 121 -5.31 -8.49 -7.83
N GLY A 122 -5.17 -9.33 -8.86
CA GLY A 122 -5.90 -10.58 -8.93
C GLY A 122 -5.64 -11.48 -7.73
N HIS A 123 -4.36 -11.65 -7.36
CA HIS A 123 -3.97 -12.40 -6.17
C HIS A 123 -4.57 -11.83 -4.88
N LEU A 124 -4.51 -10.49 -4.71
CA LEU A 124 -5.11 -9.81 -3.57
C LEU A 124 -6.62 -10.10 -3.47
N LEU A 125 -7.34 -9.96 -4.58
CA LEU A 125 -8.79 -10.13 -4.62
C LEU A 125 -9.22 -11.56 -4.30
N GLU A 126 -8.53 -12.57 -4.84
CA GLU A 126 -8.84 -13.98 -4.62
C GLU A 126 -8.49 -14.44 -3.21
N THR A 127 -7.33 -14.02 -2.68
CA THR A 127 -6.83 -14.52 -1.39
C THR A 127 -7.37 -13.73 -0.21
N TYR A 128 -7.47 -12.41 -0.35
CA TYR A 128 -7.78 -11.50 0.76
C TYR A 128 -9.09 -10.72 0.57
N GLY A 129 -9.70 -10.80 -0.60
CA GLY A 129 -10.92 -10.07 -0.95
C GLY A 129 -10.67 -8.59 -1.31
N GLY A 130 -11.72 -7.91 -1.77
CA GLY A 130 -11.67 -6.51 -2.19
C GLY A 130 -11.46 -5.51 -1.05
N VAL A 131 -11.16 -4.28 -1.39
CA VAL A 131 -11.17 -3.11 -0.50
C VAL A 131 -12.40 -2.27 -0.84
N GLU A 132 -13.18 -1.87 0.14
CA GLU A 132 -14.47 -1.18 -0.08
C GLU A 132 -14.29 0.12 -0.89
N HIS A 133 -13.31 0.93 -0.50
CA HIS A 133 -12.99 2.18 -1.18
C HIS A 133 -11.64 2.05 -1.92
N PHE A 134 -11.63 1.27 -3.01
CA PHE A 134 -10.46 1.12 -3.87
C PHE A 134 -10.56 2.09 -5.06
N HIS A 135 -9.62 3.02 -5.16
CA HIS A 135 -9.60 4.04 -6.20
C HIS A 135 -8.24 4.10 -6.90
N VAL A 136 -8.27 4.42 -8.18
CA VAL A 136 -7.06 4.72 -8.96
C VAL A 136 -7.08 6.20 -9.32
N SER A 137 -6.07 6.95 -8.87
CA SER A 137 -5.97 8.37 -9.16
C SER A 137 -4.52 8.84 -9.18
N ASN A 138 -4.12 9.34 -10.33
CA ASN A 138 -2.80 9.90 -10.54
C ASN A 138 -2.91 11.44 -10.61
N ARG A 139 -2.18 12.18 -9.79
CA ARG A 139 -2.04 13.64 -9.83
C ARG A 139 -3.09 14.50 -9.10
N GLN A 140 -4.03 13.93 -8.37
CA GLN A 140 -5.06 14.75 -7.69
C GLN A 140 -5.00 14.60 -6.17
N GLN A 141 -4.22 15.47 -5.53
CA GLN A 141 -4.14 15.52 -4.04
C GLN A 141 -5.51 15.74 -3.39
N TYR A 142 -6.40 16.45 -4.06
CA TYR A 142 -7.75 16.69 -3.58
C TYR A 142 -8.56 15.38 -3.45
N GLN A 143 -8.38 14.43 -4.35
CA GLN A 143 -9.05 13.13 -4.24
C GLN A 143 -8.62 12.38 -2.99
N LEU A 144 -7.31 12.38 -2.68
CA LEU A 144 -6.83 11.79 -1.43
C LEU A 144 -7.47 12.48 -0.21
N TYR A 145 -7.51 13.82 -0.21
CA TYR A 145 -8.21 14.58 0.84
C TYR A 145 -9.66 14.12 1.00
N ALA A 146 -10.42 14.10 -0.08
CA ALA A 146 -11.84 13.77 -0.06
C ALA A 146 -12.09 12.32 0.42
N PHE A 147 -11.27 11.35 -0.02
CA PHE A 147 -11.36 9.96 0.44
C PHE A 147 -10.99 9.81 1.91
N LEU A 148 -9.95 10.48 2.38
CA LEU A 148 -9.58 10.44 3.79
C LEU A 148 -10.69 11.03 4.68
N GLN A 149 -11.39 12.07 4.22
CA GLN A 149 -12.57 12.64 4.91
C GLN A 149 -13.75 11.66 4.92
N GLN A 150 -13.97 10.94 3.84
CA GLN A 150 -15.06 9.98 3.71
C GLN A 150 -14.82 8.72 4.54
N VAL A 151 -13.61 8.16 4.43
CA VAL A 151 -13.25 6.86 5.00
C VAL A 151 -12.84 6.96 6.48
N GLN A 152 -12.25 8.10 6.87
CA GLN A 152 -11.78 8.39 8.24
C GLN A 152 -10.95 7.24 8.84
N PRO A 153 -9.82 6.87 8.22
CA PRO A 153 -8.97 5.80 8.72
C PRO A 153 -8.25 6.24 10.01
N ASP A 154 -7.79 5.26 10.79
CA ASP A 154 -6.97 5.50 11.97
C ASP A 154 -5.54 5.90 11.61
N PHE A 155 -5.05 5.43 10.46
CA PHE A 155 -3.73 5.79 9.92
C PHE A 155 -3.68 5.71 8.39
N LEU A 156 -2.67 6.36 7.81
CA LEU A 156 -2.35 6.33 6.39
C LEU A 156 -0.94 5.80 6.15
N LEU A 157 -0.80 4.80 5.30
CA LEU A 157 0.48 4.44 4.68
C LEU A 157 0.59 5.15 3.33
N ILE A 158 1.67 5.93 3.13
CA ILE A 158 1.81 6.71 1.92
C ILE A 158 3.27 6.74 1.43
N ARG A 159 3.47 6.52 0.13
CA ARG A 159 4.83 6.54 -0.42
C ARG A 159 5.31 7.95 -0.81
N HIS A 160 4.45 8.81 -1.29
CA HIS A 160 4.85 10.17 -1.67
C HIS A 160 4.90 11.09 -0.45
N ASN A 161 6.10 11.35 0.05
CA ASN A 161 6.36 12.11 1.27
C ASN A 161 5.69 13.50 1.28
N GLY A 162 5.55 14.14 0.12
CA GLY A 162 4.85 15.44 -0.01
C GLY A 162 3.34 15.39 0.33
N LEU A 163 2.73 14.20 0.36
CA LEU A 163 1.31 14.04 0.69
C LEU A 163 1.07 13.65 2.17
N ALA A 164 2.08 13.15 2.89
CA ALA A 164 1.94 12.82 4.30
C ALA A 164 1.49 14.01 5.18
N PRO A 165 1.97 15.27 4.95
CA PRO A 165 1.47 16.44 5.67
C PRO A 165 -0.02 16.70 5.51
N LEU A 166 -0.64 16.28 4.40
CA LEU A 166 -2.08 16.40 4.21
C LEU A 166 -2.84 15.57 5.24
N ALA A 167 -2.45 14.34 5.46
CA ALA A 167 -3.06 13.48 6.48
C ALA A 167 -2.91 14.07 7.89
N SER A 168 -1.72 14.57 8.22
CA SER A 168 -1.49 15.23 9.52
C SER A 168 -2.40 16.45 9.73
N ARG A 169 -2.67 17.23 8.68
CA ARG A 169 -3.63 18.36 8.72
C ARG A 169 -5.08 17.92 8.91
N LEU A 170 -5.37 16.65 8.65
CA LEU A 170 -6.67 16.01 8.93
C LEU A 170 -6.70 15.33 10.30
N GLY A 171 -5.60 15.37 11.05
CA GLY A 171 -5.47 14.67 12.33
C GLY A 171 -5.24 13.16 12.20
N ILE A 172 -4.90 12.69 10.99
CA ILE A 172 -4.65 11.28 10.70
C ILE A 172 -3.15 11.01 10.77
N PRO A 173 -2.69 10.11 11.64
CA PRO A 173 -1.31 9.64 11.64
C PRO A 173 -0.91 9.06 10.29
N ALA A 174 0.23 9.44 9.77
CA ALA A 174 0.72 8.95 8.48
C ALA A 174 2.15 8.46 8.58
N ALA A 175 2.41 7.27 8.03
CA ALA A 175 3.76 6.76 7.81
C ALA A 175 4.14 6.98 6.34
N PRO A 176 5.08 7.89 6.06
CA PRO A 176 5.69 7.96 4.75
C PRO A 176 6.58 6.72 4.55
N LEU A 177 6.28 5.95 3.52
CA LEU A 177 7.07 4.80 3.14
C LEU A 177 8.13 5.24 2.13
N GLY A 178 9.39 5.17 2.51
CA GLY A 178 10.53 5.43 1.63
C GLY A 178 10.83 4.24 0.70
N ASP A 179 12.00 4.32 0.08
CA ASP A 179 12.51 3.24 -0.77
C ASP A 179 13.16 2.11 0.05
N GLU A 180 13.24 2.27 1.37
CA GLU A 180 13.84 1.31 2.32
C GLU A 180 13.06 -0.01 2.43
N HIS A 181 11.87 -0.08 1.86
CA HIS A 181 11.01 -1.28 1.82
C HIS A 181 10.90 -2.02 3.16
N ILE A 182 10.58 -1.27 4.22
CA ILE A 182 10.49 -1.80 5.59
C ILE A 182 9.54 -3.00 5.74
N ALA A 183 8.62 -3.18 4.77
CA ALA A 183 7.61 -4.23 4.79
C ALA A 183 7.99 -5.49 3.98
N VAL A 184 9.22 -5.56 3.45
CA VAL A 184 9.68 -6.70 2.63
C VAL A 184 10.16 -7.85 3.51
N GLY A 185 9.80 -9.08 3.12
CA GLY A 185 10.19 -10.28 3.81
C GLY A 185 9.48 -10.49 5.16
N TYR A 186 9.90 -11.51 5.89
CA TYR A 186 9.26 -11.86 7.17
C TYR A 186 9.46 -10.80 8.25
N ASP A 187 10.67 -10.24 8.37
CA ASP A 187 10.92 -9.14 9.30
C ASP A 187 10.14 -7.87 8.90
N GLY A 188 9.86 -7.72 7.61
CA GLY A 188 9.05 -6.62 7.09
C GLY A 188 7.65 -6.57 7.69
N ILE A 189 7.03 -7.73 7.97
CA ILE A 189 5.72 -7.81 8.62
C ILE A 189 5.80 -7.19 10.02
N VAL A 190 6.83 -7.56 10.78
CA VAL A 190 7.05 -7.08 12.15
C VAL A 190 7.41 -5.60 12.15
N ASN A 191 8.28 -5.17 11.25
CA ASN A 191 8.71 -3.77 11.12
C ASN A 191 7.52 -2.86 10.77
N LEU A 192 6.68 -3.26 9.81
CA LEU A 192 5.49 -2.48 9.45
C LEU A 192 4.51 -2.41 10.61
N GLY A 193 4.24 -3.53 11.28
CA GLY A 193 3.34 -3.57 12.44
C GLY A 193 3.81 -2.65 13.57
N ASN A 194 5.09 -2.65 13.90
CA ASN A 194 5.66 -1.77 14.91
C ASN A 194 5.63 -0.30 14.46
N THR A 195 5.90 0.00 13.20
CA THR A 195 5.78 1.36 12.65
C THR A 195 4.36 1.89 12.78
N ILE A 196 3.34 1.06 12.50
CA ILE A 196 1.94 1.46 12.67
C ILE A 196 1.63 1.75 14.13
N LEU A 197 2.07 0.91 15.07
CA LEU A 197 1.86 1.15 16.50
C LEU A 197 2.54 2.45 16.96
N ASP A 198 3.74 2.73 16.46
CA ASP A 198 4.47 3.95 16.79
C ASP A 198 3.73 5.20 16.32
N ILE A 199 3.30 5.26 15.05
CA ILE A 199 2.53 6.42 14.55
C ILE A 199 1.18 6.58 15.26
N LEU A 200 0.53 5.50 15.64
CA LEU A 200 -0.72 5.54 16.41
C LEU A 200 -0.50 6.08 17.83
N ALA A 201 0.64 5.77 18.46
CA ALA A 201 1.00 6.32 19.75
C ALA A 201 1.17 7.85 19.73
N HIS A 202 1.50 8.42 18.56
CA HIS A 202 1.65 9.86 18.34
C HIS A 202 0.39 10.55 17.77
N ARG A 203 -0.78 9.90 17.84
CA ARG A 203 -2.05 10.44 17.33
C ARG A 203 -2.36 11.84 17.84
N LYS A 204 -2.07 12.14 19.10
CA LYS A 204 -2.29 13.46 19.70
C LYS A 204 -1.55 14.57 18.96
N PHE A 205 -0.32 14.34 18.54
CA PHE A 205 0.46 15.29 17.75
C PHE A 205 -0.23 15.67 16.44
N HIS A 206 -0.78 14.68 15.72
CA HIS A 206 -1.51 14.93 14.46
C HIS A 206 -2.84 15.66 14.71
N GLN A 207 -3.53 15.37 15.80
CA GLN A 207 -4.74 16.09 16.20
C GLN A 207 -4.43 17.56 16.51
N ASP A 208 -3.34 17.83 17.21
CA ASP A 208 -2.90 19.20 17.50
C ASP A 208 -2.51 19.95 16.21
N ILE A 209 -1.89 19.28 15.24
CA ILE A 209 -1.65 19.86 13.91
C ILE A 209 -2.97 20.25 13.24
N ARG A 210 -3.93 19.34 13.18
CA ARG A 210 -5.26 19.62 12.58
C ARG A 210 -5.90 20.86 13.20
N ASP A 211 -5.82 21.00 14.51
CA ASP A 211 -6.51 22.07 15.24
C ASP A 211 -5.83 23.44 15.06
N HIS A 212 -4.56 23.48 14.64
CA HIS A 212 -3.77 24.71 14.51
C HIS A 212 -3.33 25.03 13.07
N VAL A 213 -3.43 24.10 12.13
CA VAL A 213 -2.94 24.28 10.76
C VAL A 213 -4.09 24.25 9.76
N ARG A 214 -4.15 25.28 8.91
CA ARG A 214 -5.16 25.34 7.85
C ARG A 214 -4.80 24.42 6.68
N LEU A 215 -5.83 23.82 6.07
CA LEU A 215 -5.69 23.11 4.81
C LEU A 215 -5.37 24.09 3.67
N PRO A 216 -4.59 23.67 2.65
CA PRO A 216 -4.18 24.54 1.53
C PRO A 216 -5.26 24.67 0.46
N TYR A 217 -6.53 24.47 0.81
CA TYR A 217 -7.65 24.53 -0.12
C TYR A 217 -8.52 25.73 0.15
N LYS A 218 -9.07 26.33 -0.90
CA LYS A 218 -10.12 27.32 -0.80
C LYS A 218 -11.38 26.69 -0.17
N LYS A 219 -12.21 27.52 0.46
CA LYS A 219 -13.44 27.10 1.15
C LYS A 219 -14.34 26.24 0.27
N TRP A 220 -14.50 26.61 -0.99
CA TRP A 220 -15.30 25.86 -1.95
C TRP A 220 -14.88 24.39 -2.05
N TRP A 221 -13.57 24.08 -2.14
CA TRP A 221 -13.05 22.71 -2.18
C TRP A 221 -13.34 21.92 -0.90
N LEU A 222 -13.28 22.59 0.24
CA LEU A 222 -13.53 21.96 1.53
C LEU A 222 -15.01 21.60 1.74
N GLU A 223 -15.90 22.24 1.00
CA GLU A 223 -17.35 22.00 1.03
C GLU A 223 -17.79 20.88 0.08
N GLN A 224 -16.94 20.47 -0.86
CA GLN A 224 -17.25 19.40 -1.79
C GLN A 224 -17.17 18.03 -1.09
N LYS A 225 -18.17 17.18 -1.34
CA LYS A 225 -18.21 15.80 -0.83
C LYS A 225 -17.79 14.76 -1.87
N ASP A 226 -17.77 15.15 -3.15
CA ASP A 226 -17.42 14.26 -4.25
C ASP A 226 -15.97 14.48 -4.68
N ALA A 227 -15.13 13.45 -4.50
CA ALA A 227 -13.73 13.46 -4.90
C ALA A 227 -13.54 13.69 -6.42
N TYR A 228 -14.54 13.38 -7.22
CA TYR A 228 -14.51 13.49 -8.68
C TYR A 228 -15.36 14.65 -9.22
N ILE A 229 -15.65 15.65 -8.38
CA ILE A 229 -16.53 16.76 -8.74
C ILE A 229 -16.17 17.42 -10.08
N LEU A 230 -14.88 17.70 -10.32
CA LEU A 230 -14.44 18.31 -11.57
C LEU A 230 -14.48 17.38 -12.77
N ALA A 231 -14.35 16.07 -12.58
CA ALA A 231 -14.50 15.10 -13.65
C ALA A 231 -15.95 14.99 -14.13
N LYS A 232 -16.91 15.17 -13.20
CA LYS A 232 -18.35 15.16 -13.48
C LYS A 232 -18.87 16.52 -13.97
N HIS A 233 -18.20 17.59 -13.57
CA HIS A 233 -18.60 18.98 -13.82
C HIS A 233 -17.40 19.79 -14.31
N PRO A 234 -16.90 19.54 -15.55
CA PRO A 234 -15.73 20.23 -16.08
C PRO A 234 -15.91 21.76 -16.18
N GLU A 235 -17.15 22.23 -16.33
CA GLU A 235 -17.51 23.64 -16.36
C GLU A 235 -17.08 24.42 -15.11
N LEU A 236 -17.01 23.75 -13.96
CA LEU A 236 -16.59 24.38 -12.69
C LEU A 236 -15.10 24.75 -12.65
N ILE A 237 -14.28 24.26 -13.59
CA ILE A 237 -12.84 24.58 -13.65
C ILE A 237 -12.69 26.10 -13.90
N HIS A 238 -13.46 26.69 -14.79
CA HIS A 238 -13.38 28.12 -15.15
C HIS A 238 -13.88 29.05 -14.07
N GLU A 239 -14.84 28.62 -13.26
CA GLU A 239 -15.33 29.41 -12.13
C GLU A 239 -14.33 29.56 -11.00
N GLN A 240 -13.39 28.61 -10.88
CA GLN A 240 -12.37 28.58 -9.83
C GLN A 240 -11.16 29.49 -10.11
N GLU A 241 -10.93 29.86 -11.37
CA GLU A 241 -9.83 30.77 -11.75
C GLU A 241 -10.15 32.24 -11.46
N VAL A 242 -11.43 32.57 -11.33
CA VAL A 242 -11.93 33.96 -11.16
C VAL A 242 -12.22 34.31 -9.70
N ALA A 243 -12.23 33.36 -8.79
CA ALA A 243 -12.52 33.52 -7.35
C ALA A 243 -11.25 33.37 -6.51
#